data_e78922f409f3b53293777c1a782f9c6e
#
_entry.id   e78922f409f3b53293777c1a782f9c6e
#
_cell.length_a   1.000
_cell.length_b   1.000
_cell.length_c   1.000
_cell.angle_alpha   90.00
_cell.angle_beta   90.00
_cell.angle_gamma   90.00
#
_symmetry.space_group_name_H-M   'P 1'
#
loop_
_entity.id
_entity.type
_entity.pdbx_description
1 polymer ?
#
loop_
_entity_poly.entity_id
_entity_poly.type
_entity_poly.pdbx_seq_one_letter_code
_entity_poly.pdbx_strand_id
1 'polypeptide(L)'
;MTAESLRMDLSKIAPDAYRHFLQLEGLVTQHVDRRLLHLLKLRASQINGCAYCIGMHTDEALRDGEPTERLTMLDAWEESSLYSDKERVALAWIEEVTLIAESGASKESFEALKAHFDEPEIA
;
A
#
# COMPACT_ATOMS: atom_id res chain seq x y z
N MET A 1 -1.23 17.04 9.05
CA MET A 1 -0.97 16.77 10.49
C MET A 1 0.02 17.78 11.02
N THR A 2 -0.27 18.42 12.15
CA THR A 2 0.68 19.32 12.80
C THR A 2 1.76 18.54 13.56
N ALA A 3 2.93 19.15 13.80
CA ALA A 3 4.02 18.51 14.57
C ALA A 3 3.57 18.06 15.97
N GLU A 4 2.57 18.73 16.54
CA GLU A 4 2.01 18.41 17.86
C GLU A 4 1.24 17.08 17.91
N SER A 5 0.86 16.52 16.76
CA SER A 5 0.15 15.24 16.68
C SER A 5 1.07 14.02 16.58
N LEU A 6 2.39 14.22 16.41
CA LEU A 6 3.35 13.14 16.36
C LEU A 6 3.68 12.64 17.76
N ARG A 7 3.57 11.33 17.97
CA ARG A 7 4.06 10.69 19.21
C ARG A 7 5.58 10.76 19.31
N MET A 8 6.26 10.63 18.16
CA MET A 8 7.71 10.59 18.06
C MET A 8 8.14 10.89 16.61
N ASP A 9 9.16 11.70 16.45
CA ASP A 9 9.76 11.98 15.15
C ASP A 9 11.00 11.10 14.95
N LEU A 10 10.81 9.95 14.30
CA LEU A 10 11.89 8.98 14.05
C LEU A 10 13.03 9.56 13.21
N SER A 11 12.74 10.50 12.32
CA SER A 11 13.77 11.12 11.48
C SER A 11 14.80 11.89 12.30
N LYS A 12 14.39 12.43 13.45
CA LYS A 12 15.25 13.17 14.38
C LYS A 12 15.88 12.29 15.45
N ILE A 13 15.11 11.30 15.94
CA ILE A 13 15.52 10.48 17.08
C ILE A 13 16.42 9.31 16.64
N ALA A 14 16.10 8.69 15.50
CA ALA A 14 16.83 7.56 14.94
C ALA A 14 17.12 7.77 13.45
N PRO A 15 17.91 8.80 13.09
CA PRO A 15 18.12 9.18 11.68
C PRO A 15 18.73 8.08 10.82
N ASP A 16 19.59 7.25 11.38
CA ASP A 16 20.22 6.15 10.66
C ASP A 16 19.20 5.05 10.32
N ALA A 17 18.37 4.65 11.28
CA ALA A 17 17.31 3.68 11.07
C ALA A 17 16.30 4.21 10.04
N TYR A 18 15.88 5.46 10.17
CA TYR A 18 14.97 6.11 9.25
C TYR A 18 15.51 6.12 7.80
N ARG A 19 16.79 6.44 7.63
CA ARG A 19 17.47 6.42 6.32
C ARG A 19 17.46 5.03 5.70
N HIS A 20 17.69 3.97 6.47
CA HIS A 20 17.66 2.60 5.97
C HIS A 20 16.25 2.18 5.53
N PHE A 21 15.20 2.62 6.24
CA PHE A 21 13.82 2.43 5.78
C PHE A 21 13.57 3.12 4.44
N LEU A 22 14.02 4.35 4.25
CA LEU A 22 13.88 5.06 2.98
C LEU A 22 14.64 4.37 1.85
N GLN A 23 15.82 3.84 2.11
CA GLN A 23 16.59 3.07 1.13
C GLN A 23 15.86 1.78 0.73
N LEU A 24 15.32 1.04 1.70
CA LEU A 24 14.53 -0.15 1.44
C LEU A 24 13.27 0.17 0.63
N GLU A 25 12.55 1.22 0.99
CA GLU A 25 11.40 1.73 0.24
C GLU A 25 11.78 2.01 -1.23
N GLY A 26 12.91 2.67 -1.47
CA GLY A 26 13.41 2.96 -2.82
C GLY A 26 13.72 1.70 -3.63
N LEU A 27 14.23 0.66 -3.00
CA LEU A 27 14.50 -0.63 -3.65
C LEU A 27 13.20 -1.38 -3.99
N VAL A 28 12.29 -1.47 -3.04
CA VAL A 28 11.01 -2.18 -3.21
C VAL A 28 10.18 -1.56 -4.33
N THR A 29 10.11 -0.24 -4.39
CA THR A 29 9.32 0.48 -5.41
C THR A 29 9.83 0.31 -6.83
N GLN A 30 11.04 -0.22 -7.03
CA GLN A 30 11.57 -0.52 -8.37
C GLN A 30 11.01 -1.81 -8.97
N HIS A 31 10.44 -2.69 -8.15
CA HIS A 31 9.97 -4.02 -8.57
C HIS A 31 8.47 -4.10 -8.86
N VAL A 32 7.70 -3.11 -8.42
CA VAL A 32 6.25 -3.10 -8.58
C VAL A 32 5.80 -1.86 -9.33
N ASP A 33 4.79 -2.00 -10.19
CA ASP A 33 4.21 -0.88 -10.92
C ASP A 33 3.80 0.25 -9.97
N ARG A 34 4.20 1.48 -10.31
CA ARG A 34 3.99 2.65 -9.44
C ARG A 34 2.51 2.94 -9.17
N ARG A 35 1.66 2.79 -10.17
CA ARG A 35 0.22 3.03 -10.01
C ARG A 35 -0.41 1.99 -9.08
N LEU A 36 0.01 0.73 -9.22
CA LEU A 36 -0.42 -0.32 -8.30
C LEU A 36 0.04 -0.04 -6.87
N LEU A 37 1.29 0.38 -6.69
CA LEU A 37 1.82 0.74 -5.36
C LEU A 37 1.01 1.83 -4.68
N HIS A 38 0.54 2.85 -5.41
CA HIS A 38 -0.33 3.88 -4.82
C HIS A 38 -1.60 3.29 -4.23
N LEU A 39 -2.26 2.37 -4.95
CA LEU A 39 -3.48 1.70 -4.47
C LEU A 39 -3.20 0.83 -3.25
N LEU A 40 -2.12 0.03 -3.27
CA LEU A 40 -1.76 -0.86 -2.18
C LEU A 40 -1.39 -0.09 -0.91
N LYS A 41 -0.57 0.94 -1.03
CA LYS A 41 -0.17 1.79 0.10
C LYS A 41 -1.36 2.56 0.68
N LEU A 42 -2.22 3.09 -0.18
CA LEU A 42 -3.44 3.76 0.27
C LEU A 42 -4.37 2.78 0.98
N ARG A 43 -4.58 1.58 0.44
CA ARG A 43 -5.44 0.58 1.08
C ARG A 43 -4.91 0.15 2.45
N ALA A 44 -3.63 -0.16 2.55
CA ALA A 44 -2.99 -0.47 3.84
C ALA A 44 -3.15 0.68 4.85
N SER A 45 -3.01 1.91 4.38
CA SER A 45 -3.17 3.10 5.22
C SER A 45 -4.60 3.28 5.74
N GLN A 46 -5.60 2.97 4.91
CA GLN A 46 -7.02 2.98 5.30
C GLN A 46 -7.29 1.94 6.39
N ILE A 47 -6.80 0.72 6.22
CA ILE A 47 -6.95 -0.37 7.20
C ILE A 47 -6.30 0.01 8.54
N ASN A 48 -5.11 0.60 8.48
CA ASN A 48 -4.38 1.05 9.66
C ASN A 48 -4.97 2.31 10.32
N GLY A 49 -5.88 3.02 9.66
CA GLY A 49 -6.46 4.27 10.15
C GLY A 49 -5.44 5.40 10.30
N CYS A 50 -4.38 5.41 9.48
CA CYS A 50 -3.32 6.42 9.54
C CYS A 50 -3.68 7.64 8.69
N ALA A 51 -4.20 8.70 9.30
CA ALA A 51 -4.63 9.90 8.58
C ALA A 51 -3.51 10.54 7.74
N TYR A 52 -2.30 10.64 8.29
CA TYR A 52 -1.14 11.15 7.57
C TYR A 52 -0.82 10.30 6.33
N CYS A 53 -0.80 8.99 6.50
CA CYS A 53 -0.47 8.06 5.40
C CYS A 53 -1.53 8.09 4.30
N ILE A 54 -2.82 8.13 4.68
CA ILE A 54 -3.93 8.26 3.72
C ILE A 54 -3.79 9.54 2.90
N GLY A 55 -3.57 10.67 3.55
CA GLY A 55 -3.39 11.95 2.87
C GLY A 55 -2.19 11.94 1.92
N MET A 56 -1.05 11.49 2.39
CA MET A 56 0.19 11.44 1.61
C MET A 56 0.06 10.55 0.36
N HIS A 57 -0.43 9.32 0.52
CA HIS A 57 -0.56 8.40 -0.62
C HIS A 57 -1.68 8.80 -1.58
N THR A 58 -2.73 9.45 -1.10
CA THR A 58 -3.76 10.05 -1.96
C THR A 58 -3.17 11.15 -2.83
N ASP A 59 -2.40 12.08 -2.24
CA ASP A 59 -1.75 13.15 -2.98
C ASP A 59 -0.76 12.63 -4.02
N GLU A 60 0.03 11.63 -3.67
CA GLU A 60 0.97 10.98 -4.61
C GLU A 60 0.23 10.34 -5.79
N ALA A 61 -0.84 9.60 -5.52
CA ALA A 61 -1.64 8.95 -6.54
C ALA A 61 -2.28 9.97 -7.49
N LEU A 62 -2.83 11.05 -6.97
CA LEU A 62 -3.43 12.12 -7.78
C LEU A 62 -2.40 12.82 -8.67
N ARG A 63 -1.19 13.09 -8.15
CA ARG A 63 -0.10 13.67 -8.94
C ARG A 63 0.33 12.77 -10.10
N ASP A 64 0.27 11.47 -9.92
CA ASP A 64 0.59 10.48 -10.94
C ASP A 64 -0.60 10.17 -11.87
N GLY A 65 -1.70 10.90 -11.73
CA GLY A 65 -2.85 10.83 -12.64
C GLY A 65 -3.86 9.73 -12.32
N GLU A 66 -3.85 9.18 -11.11
CA GLU A 66 -4.88 8.23 -10.69
C GLU A 66 -6.23 8.96 -10.58
N PRO A 67 -7.31 8.45 -11.20
CA PRO A 67 -8.62 9.08 -11.10
C PRO A 67 -9.14 9.12 -9.66
N THR A 68 -9.70 10.26 -9.25
CA THR A 68 -10.29 10.44 -7.91
C THR A 68 -11.31 9.33 -7.57
N GLU A 69 -12.13 8.93 -8.55
CA GLU A 69 -13.13 7.88 -8.37
C GLU A 69 -12.51 6.56 -7.87
N ARG A 70 -11.37 6.16 -8.44
CA ARG A 70 -10.68 4.94 -8.03
C ARG A 70 -10.10 5.04 -6.61
N LEU A 71 -9.74 6.22 -6.17
CA LEU A 71 -9.24 6.44 -4.80
C LEU A 71 -10.38 6.45 -3.79
N THR A 72 -11.52 7.07 -4.13
CA THR A 72 -12.69 7.14 -3.25
C THR A 72 -13.42 5.80 -3.11
N MET A 73 -13.38 4.97 -4.16
CA MET A 73 -14.02 3.64 -4.16
C MET A 73 -13.12 2.53 -3.62
N LEU A 74 -11.87 2.84 -3.26
CA LEU A 74 -10.89 1.81 -2.91
C LEU A 74 -11.29 0.98 -1.67
N ASP A 75 -11.98 1.56 -0.72
CA ASP A 75 -12.48 0.82 0.45
C ASP A 75 -13.54 -0.24 0.08
N ALA A 76 -14.20 -0.06 -1.06
CA ALA A 76 -15.21 -0.97 -1.60
C ALA A 76 -14.76 -1.63 -2.91
N TRP A 77 -13.46 -1.85 -3.08
CA TRP A 77 -12.87 -2.35 -4.33
C TRP A 77 -13.47 -3.68 -4.80
N GLU A 78 -13.86 -4.56 -3.87
CA GLU A 78 -14.43 -5.88 -4.20
C GLU A 78 -15.72 -5.79 -5.00
N GLU A 79 -16.56 -4.80 -4.71
CA GLU A 79 -17.84 -4.57 -5.39
C GLU A 79 -17.71 -3.65 -6.62
N SER A 80 -16.56 -3.01 -6.78
CA SER A 80 -16.32 -2.05 -7.86
C SER A 80 -15.77 -2.71 -9.11
N SER A 81 -16.22 -2.27 -10.29
CA SER A 81 -15.67 -2.68 -11.59
C SER A 81 -14.46 -1.86 -12.04
N LEU A 82 -13.97 -0.92 -11.19
CA LEU A 82 -12.90 0.00 -11.54
C LEU A 82 -11.49 -0.61 -11.47
N TYR A 83 -11.37 -1.83 -10.97
CA TYR A 83 -10.07 -2.47 -10.71
C TYR A 83 -9.89 -3.72 -11.58
N SER A 84 -8.70 -3.86 -12.18
CA SER A 84 -8.34 -5.02 -12.98
C SER A 84 -8.18 -6.28 -12.12
N ASP A 85 -8.18 -7.45 -12.75
CA ASP A 85 -7.94 -8.72 -12.05
C ASP A 85 -6.59 -8.73 -11.34
N LYS A 86 -5.55 -8.17 -11.97
CA LYS A 86 -4.22 -8.00 -11.37
C LYS A 86 -4.26 -7.12 -10.11
N GLU A 87 -4.95 -5.99 -10.17
CA GLU A 87 -5.13 -5.10 -9.02
C GLU A 87 -5.93 -5.76 -7.90
N ARG A 88 -6.97 -6.52 -8.25
CA ARG A 88 -7.84 -7.21 -7.29
C ARG A 88 -7.10 -8.26 -6.48
N VAL A 89 -6.27 -9.09 -7.11
CA VAL A 89 -5.47 -10.08 -6.37
C VAL A 89 -4.43 -9.43 -5.46
N ALA A 90 -3.84 -8.31 -5.89
CA ALA A 90 -2.90 -7.55 -5.08
C ALA A 90 -3.60 -6.84 -3.90
N LEU A 91 -4.79 -6.28 -4.10
CA LEU A 91 -5.59 -5.66 -3.04
C LEU A 91 -6.04 -6.69 -2.00
N ALA A 92 -6.48 -7.87 -2.43
CA ALA A 92 -6.79 -8.97 -1.50
C ALA A 92 -5.56 -9.36 -0.66
N TRP A 93 -4.40 -9.48 -1.29
CA TRP A 93 -3.17 -9.82 -0.61
C TRP A 93 -2.73 -8.75 0.40
N ILE A 94 -2.76 -7.46 0.02
CA ILE A 94 -2.36 -6.39 0.94
C ILE A 94 -3.28 -6.30 2.16
N GLU A 95 -4.57 -6.57 2.01
CA GLU A 95 -5.49 -6.65 3.14
C GLU A 95 -5.11 -7.76 4.11
N GLU A 96 -4.84 -8.96 3.59
CA GLU A 96 -4.44 -10.09 4.41
C GLU A 96 -3.10 -9.86 5.12
N VAL A 97 -2.11 -9.29 4.45
CA VAL A 97 -0.79 -9.01 5.05
C VAL A 97 -0.88 -7.87 6.07
N THR A 98 -1.71 -6.87 5.81
CA THR A 98 -1.93 -5.76 6.76
C THR A 98 -2.64 -6.24 8.02
N LEU A 99 -3.58 -7.18 7.88
CA LEU A 99 -4.34 -7.82 8.96
C LEU A 99 -3.81 -9.24 9.26
N ILE A 100 -2.52 -9.43 9.20
CA ILE A 100 -1.90 -10.76 9.25
C ILE A 100 -2.22 -11.53 10.55
N ALA A 101 -2.39 -10.83 11.66
CA ALA A 101 -2.79 -11.44 12.92
C ALA A 101 -4.19 -12.06 12.89
N GLU A 102 -5.05 -11.63 11.97
CA GLU A 102 -6.42 -12.12 11.79
C GLU A 102 -6.51 -13.10 10.63
N SER A 103 -5.90 -12.76 9.48
CA SER A 103 -6.01 -13.53 8.22
C SER A 103 -5.03 -14.70 8.14
N GLY A 104 -3.85 -14.57 8.75
CA GLY A 104 -2.76 -15.53 8.63
C GLY A 104 -2.10 -15.56 7.25
N ALA A 105 -2.39 -14.61 6.37
CA ALA A 105 -1.88 -14.54 5.00
C ALA A 105 -2.09 -15.88 4.25
N SER A 106 -3.30 -16.11 3.76
CA SER A 106 -3.74 -17.40 3.24
C SER A 106 -2.92 -17.88 2.04
N LYS A 107 -2.76 -19.19 1.93
CA LYS A 107 -2.10 -19.81 0.77
C LYS A 107 -2.87 -19.52 -0.51
N GLU A 108 -4.20 -19.47 -0.45
CA GLU A 108 -5.06 -19.18 -1.60
C GLU A 108 -4.74 -17.81 -2.20
N SER A 109 -4.74 -16.75 -1.39
CA SER A 109 -4.40 -15.40 -1.84
C SER A 109 -2.97 -15.29 -2.36
N PHE A 110 -2.03 -15.98 -1.70
CA PHE A 110 -0.64 -16.04 -2.17
C PHE A 110 -0.52 -16.71 -3.56
N GLU A 111 -1.17 -17.84 -3.76
CA GLU A 111 -1.13 -18.55 -5.05
C GLU A 111 -1.81 -17.72 -6.17
N ALA A 112 -2.86 -16.96 -5.86
CA ALA A 112 -3.53 -16.09 -6.83
C ALA A 112 -2.60 -15.00 -7.41
N LEU A 113 -1.60 -14.54 -6.65
CA LEU A 113 -0.62 -13.56 -7.12
C LEU A 113 0.22 -14.09 -8.28
N LYS A 114 0.55 -15.37 -8.28
CA LYS A 114 1.46 -15.99 -9.27
C LYS A 114 0.93 -15.95 -10.70
N ALA A 115 -0.38 -15.77 -10.89
CA ALA A 115 -0.98 -15.62 -12.20
C ALA A 115 -0.70 -14.24 -12.82
N HIS A 116 -0.33 -13.24 -12.03
CA HIS A 116 -0.21 -11.85 -12.44
C HIS A 116 1.15 -11.20 -12.14
N PHE A 117 1.94 -11.80 -11.24
CA PHE A 117 3.20 -11.25 -10.75
C PHE A 117 4.31 -12.29 -10.78
N ASP A 118 5.53 -11.85 -11.06
CA ASP A 118 6.72 -12.67 -10.90
C ASP A 118 7.20 -12.71 -9.42
N GLU A 119 8.16 -13.59 -9.13
CA GLU A 119 8.67 -13.76 -7.76
C GLU A 119 9.28 -12.47 -7.17
N PRO A 120 10.07 -11.66 -7.89
CA PRO A 120 10.57 -10.39 -7.38
C PRO A 120 9.48 -9.38 -7.05
N GLU A 121 8.39 -9.35 -7.84
CA GLU A 121 7.25 -8.48 -7.57
C GLU A 121 6.47 -8.93 -6.33
N ILE A 122 6.34 -10.25 -6.12
CA ILE A 122 5.63 -10.82 -4.97
C ILE A 122 6.42 -10.60 -3.67
N ALA A 123 7.73 -10.73 -3.70
CA ALA A 123 8.60 -10.57 -2.54
C ALA A 123 8.58 -9.15 -1.98
#